data_fbf874ccda347e04a5c409f03c84b6d8
#
_entry.id   fbf874ccda347e04a5c409f03c84b6d8
#
_cell.length_a   1.000
_cell.length_b   1.000
_cell.length_c   1.000
_cell.angle_alpha   90.00
_cell.angle_beta   90.00
_cell.angle_gamma   90.00
#
_symmetry.space_group_name_H-M   'P 1'
#
loop_
_entity.id
_entity.type
_entity.pdbx_description
1 polymer ?
#
loop_
_entity_poly.entity_id
_entity_poly.type
_entity_poly.pdbx_seq_one_letter_code
_entity_poly.pdbx_strand_id
1 'polypeptide(L)'
;MTSGGISIYTHSLCIIVQVYILVTLSCKSFELMSCKETLTVIIGNGYLSGFLIPLLIPSDVVALNRTGSLDPKLKCFKTVKQIKCDIFSESSLLRLADLIGTRSVNIYCLLPPSAYGSEVGEMSLEPLFKILSNFDINGLVVTSSTAVYGDEEREVSRSSCVDTRTERASSLLQIENVWRSFYSATRVVRLAGLYGPERIIGRTTVQSKEYIRGSGSAWLNLVRIEDAALAVHATMLSESPGKIFLISDGNPIMRSDYYDYLHSLTNESENAGRTPVFEQNSTGGKRCNSLDSWQCIDRMPSFPDYKTSLYGLMKQQTINIERVDGDA
;
A
#
# COMPACT_ATOMS: atom_id res chain seq x y z
N MET A 1 30.74 24.13 17.44
CA MET A 1 30.97 23.96 16.01
C MET A 1 30.63 22.50 15.72
N THR A 2 29.53 22.08 15.57
CA THR A 2 28.20 22.15 14.95
C THR A 2 28.23 21.90 13.48
N SER A 3 27.40 20.99 13.10
CA SER A 3 26.84 20.64 11.77
C SER A 3 27.39 19.36 11.14
N GLY A 4 26.56 18.33 11.11
CA GLY A 4 26.83 17.13 10.33
C GLY A 4 25.87 15.95 10.56
N GLY A 5 24.60 16.19 10.85
CA GLY A 5 23.65 15.10 11.18
C GLY A 5 22.43 14.92 10.27
N ILE A 6 22.28 15.65 9.15
CA ILE A 6 21.04 15.66 8.33
C ILE A 6 21.23 15.00 6.95
N SER A 7 22.44 14.56 6.61
CA SER A 7 22.84 14.38 5.18
C SER A 7 22.53 13.04 4.53
N ILE A 8 22.11 11.98 5.19
CA ILE A 8 22.05 10.64 4.54
C ILE A 8 20.62 10.19 4.23
N TYR A 9 19.63 10.59 5.02
CA TYR A 9 18.21 10.31 4.68
C TYR A 9 17.71 11.17 3.53
N THR A 10 18.26 12.38 3.39
CA THR A 10 17.98 13.24 2.24
C THR A 10 18.59 12.70 0.94
N HIS A 11 19.69 11.94 0.97
CA HIS A 11 20.32 11.41 -0.24
C HIS A 11 19.54 10.26 -0.88
N SER A 12 19.03 9.30 -0.11
CA SER A 12 18.25 8.19 -0.70
C SER A 12 16.89 8.65 -1.21
N LEU A 13 16.22 9.57 -0.50
CA LEU A 13 14.97 10.19 -1.00
C LEU A 13 15.25 11.12 -2.19
N CYS A 14 16.37 11.83 -2.16
CA CYS A 14 16.79 12.73 -3.23
C CYS A 14 17.17 11.99 -4.51
N ILE A 15 17.76 10.80 -4.41
CA ILE A 15 18.08 9.97 -5.58
C ILE A 15 16.80 9.43 -6.24
N ILE A 16 15.82 8.99 -5.47
CA ILE A 16 14.52 8.55 -6.01
C ILE A 16 13.80 9.74 -6.66
N VAL A 17 13.83 10.91 -6.06
CA VAL A 17 13.24 12.14 -6.61
C VAL A 17 14.02 12.64 -7.83
N GLN A 18 15.35 12.57 -7.85
CA GLN A 18 16.16 12.98 -9.01
C GLN A 18 16.02 12.07 -10.23
N VAL A 19 15.91 10.75 -10.03
CA VAL A 19 15.63 9.83 -11.15
C VAL A 19 14.23 10.08 -11.71
N TYR A 20 13.26 10.44 -10.87
CA TYR A 20 11.90 10.78 -11.32
C TYR A 20 11.83 12.12 -12.04
N ILE A 21 12.59 13.13 -11.61
CA ILE A 21 12.65 14.44 -12.26
C ILE A 21 13.28 14.32 -13.66
N LEU A 22 14.26 13.46 -13.86
CA LEU A 22 14.88 13.23 -15.18
C LEU A 22 13.95 12.52 -16.17
N VAL A 23 13.05 11.67 -15.70
CA VAL A 23 12.05 10.98 -16.54
C VAL A 23 10.90 11.93 -16.90
N THR A 24 10.52 12.87 -16.02
CA THR A 24 9.42 13.83 -16.27
C THR A 24 9.83 15.02 -17.15
N LEU A 25 11.12 15.34 -17.27
CA LEU A 25 11.60 16.42 -18.15
C LEU A 25 11.61 16.04 -19.64
N SER A 26 11.44 14.76 -19.98
CA SER A 26 11.36 14.28 -21.38
C SER A 26 9.96 14.38 -22.01
N CYS A 27 8.92 14.74 -21.26
CA CYS A 27 7.53 14.85 -21.72
C CYS A 27 6.98 16.28 -21.77
N LYS A 28 7.80 17.30 -22.02
CA LYS A 28 7.31 18.68 -22.24
C LYS A 28 7.11 18.96 -23.72
N SER A 29 6.02 18.48 -24.27
CA SER A 29 5.33 19.11 -25.41
C SER A 29 3.91 18.54 -25.52
N PHE A 30 3.04 18.94 -24.61
CA PHE A 30 1.59 18.77 -24.79
C PHE A 30 0.89 20.09 -24.43
N GLU A 31 0.04 20.51 -25.35
CA GLU A 31 -0.65 21.80 -25.45
C GLU A 31 -1.34 22.26 -24.17
N LEU A 32 -1.28 23.57 -23.93
CA LEU A 32 -2.11 24.32 -22.98
C LEU A 32 -3.60 24.28 -23.39
N MET A 33 -4.25 23.18 -23.16
CA MET A 33 -5.70 23.19 -22.89
C MET A 33 -5.87 23.60 -21.42
N SER A 34 -6.82 24.47 -21.13
CA SER A 34 -7.23 24.89 -19.79
C SER A 34 -7.49 23.67 -18.92
N CYS A 35 -6.43 23.09 -18.37
CA CYS A 35 -6.52 21.95 -17.48
C CYS A 35 -7.00 22.50 -16.13
N LYS A 36 -8.22 22.21 -15.73
CA LYS A 36 -8.66 22.44 -14.36
C LYS A 36 -7.58 21.85 -13.45
N GLU A 37 -7.09 22.64 -12.49
CA GLU A 37 -6.18 22.11 -11.49
C GLU A 37 -6.78 20.86 -10.86
N THR A 38 -6.02 19.78 -10.78
CA THR A 38 -6.48 18.53 -10.20
C THR A 38 -5.97 18.40 -8.79
N LEU A 39 -6.88 18.17 -7.84
CA LEU A 39 -6.54 17.83 -6.46
C LEU A 39 -6.47 16.33 -6.28
N THR A 40 -5.44 15.83 -5.63
CA THR A 40 -5.40 14.42 -5.20
C THR A 40 -5.95 14.27 -3.78
N VAL A 41 -6.95 13.43 -3.63
CA VAL A 41 -7.57 13.09 -2.34
C VAL A 41 -7.16 11.68 -1.94
N ILE A 42 -6.52 11.53 -0.77
CA ILE A 42 -6.15 10.24 -0.19
C ILE A 42 -7.04 9.96 1.01
N ILE A 43 -7.85 8.92 0.90
CA ILE A 43 -8.74 8.44 1.96
C ILE A 43 -8.04 7.28 2.66
N GLY A 44 -7.60 7.52 3.91
CA GLY A 44 -6.78 6.57 4.67
C GLY A 44 -5.29 6.87 4.59
N ASN A 45 -4.80 7.64 5.57
CA ASN A 45 -3.38 7.98 5.69
C ASN A 45 -2.68 6.99 6.64
N GLY A 46 -2.31 5.84 6.10
CA GLY A 46 -1.61 4.76 6.80
C GLY A 46 -0.25 4.43 6.18
N TYR A 47 0.21 3.21 6.35
CA TYR A 47 1.53 2.76 5.90
C TYR A 47 1.77 2.95 4.39
N LEU A 48 0.80 2.55 3.55
CA LEU A 48 0.93 2.67 2.09
C LEU A 48 0.97 4.13 1.63
N SER A 49 0.18 5.01 2.25
CA SER A 49 0.17 6.43 1.88
C SER A 49 1.50 7.13 2.11
N GLY A 50 2.27 6.70 3.12
CA GLY A 50 3.61 7.21 3.38
C GLY A 50 4.59 7.02 2.22
N PHE A 51 4.38 5.99 1.40
CA PHE A 51 5.18 5.71 0.19
C PHE A 51 4.50 6.20 -1.09
N LEU A 52 3.18 6.34 -1.10
CA LEU A 52 2.44 6.85 -2.26
C LEU A 52 2.56 8.37 -2.39
N ILE A 53 2.40 9.13 -1.30
CA ILE A 53 2.40 10.60 -1.32
C ILE A 53 3.66 11.18 -2.00
N PRO A 54 4.89 10.71 -1.72
CA PRO A 54 6.07 11.19 -2.41
C PRO A 54 6.04 11.04 -3.94
N LEU A 55 5.33 10.03 -4.46
CA LEU A 55 5.18 9.80 -5.89
C LEU A 55 4.19 10.79 -6.55
N LEU A 56 3.37 11.48 -5.78
CA LEU A 56 2.35 12.41 -6.24
C LEU A 56 2.85 13.86 -6.32
N ILE A 57 4.02 14.15 -5.75
CA ILE A 57 4.61 15.49 -5.77
C ILE A 57 5.10 15.82 -7.20
N PRO A 58 4.87 17.05 -7.71
CA PRO A 58 4.50 18.28 -7.01
C PRO A 58 2.99 18.56 -6.89
N SER A 59 2.11 17.63 -7.22
CA SER A 59 0.65 17.85 -7.16
C SER A 59 0.15 18.18 -5.75
N ASP A 60 -0.95 18.92 -5.67
CA ASP A 60 -1.64 19.18 -4.42
C ASP A 60 -2.31 17.90 -3.91
N VAL A 61 -2.06 17.57 -2.66
CA VAL A 61 -2.58 16.38 -1.99
C VAL A 61 -3.33 16.75 -0.73
N VAL A 62 -4.53 16.23 -0.56
CA VAL A 62 -5.28 16.25 0.69
C VAL A 62 -5.41 14.83 1.23
N ALA A 63 -4.79 14.56 2.37
CA ALA A 63 -4.85 13.26 3.02
C ALA A 63 -5.82 13.27 4.20
N LEU A 64 -6.74 12.30 4.22
CA LEU A 64 -7.80 12.17 5.21
C LEU A 64 -7.49 11.05 6.20
N ASN A 65 -7.63 11.30 7.49
CA ASN A 65 -7.74 10.27 8.51
C ASN A 65 -8.54 10.76 9.72
N ARG A 66 -8.92 9.83 10.59
CA ARG A 66 -9.72 10.14 11.79
C ARG A 66 -8.95 10.90 12.86
N THR A 67 -7.63 10.80 12.90
CA THR A 67 -6.78 11.46 13.91
C THR A 67 -6.32 12.84 13.50
N GLY A 68 -6.25 13.14 12.22
CA GLY A 68 -5.68 14.39 11.68
C GLY A 68 -4.14 14.44 11.76
N SER A 69 -3.47 13.30 12.04
CA SER A 69 -2.02 13.22 12.12
C SER A 69 -1.40 12.86 10.78
N LEU A 70 -0.42 13.62 10.33
CA LEU A 70 0.42 13.32 9.17
C LEU A 70 1.71 12.64 9.64
N ASP A 71 2.17 11.64 8.88
CA ASP A 71 3.50 11.08 9.10
C ASP A 71 4.53 12.22 9.12
N PRO A 72 5.38 12.31 10.15
CA PRO A 72 6.40 13.34 10.24
C PRO A 72 7.29 13.45 8.99
N LYS A 73 7.56 12.34 8.31
CA LYS A 73 8.33 12.29 7.06
C LYS A 73 7.66 13.05 5.91
N LEU A 74 6.34 13.22 5.94
CA LEU A 74 5.58 13.91 4.90
C LEU A 74 5.39 15.40 5.16
N LYS A 75 5.74 15.90 6.36
CA LYS A 75 5.59 17.31 6.73
C LYS A 75 6.48 18.27 5.92
N CYS A 76 7.53 17.76 5.29
CA CYS A 76 8.39 18.55 4.41
C CYS A 76 7.72 18.96 3.09
N PHE A 77 6.66 18.28 2.67
CA PHE A 77 5.97 18.57 1.42
C PHE A 77 4.88 19.64 1.62
N LYS A 78 5.13 20.86 1.16
CA LYS A 78 4.21 22.01 1.33
C LYS A 78 2.88 21.85 0.58
N THR A 79 2.84 21.00 -0.45
CA THR A 79 1.66 20.68 -1.25
C THR A 79 0.76 19.64 -0.58
N VAL A 80 1.18 19.05 0.53
CA VAL A 80 0.43 18.02 1.26
C VAL A 80 -0.31 18.64 2.45
N LYS A 81 -1.63 18.57 2.43
CA LYS A 81 -2.50 18.98 3.53
C LYS A 81 -3.12 17.74 4.20
N GLN A 82 -2.99 17.69 5.52
CA GLN A 82 -3.67 16.66 6.31
C GLN A 82 -4.90 17.26 6.96
N ILE A 83 -6.03 16.55 6.85
CA ILE A 83 -7.24 16.92 7.58
C ILE A 83 -7.80 15.75 8.40
N LYS A 84 -8.26 16.07 9.60
CA LYS A 84 -9.08 15.17 10.40
C LYS A 84 -10.43 15.06 9.75
N CYS A 85 -10.82 13.86 9.33
CA CYS A 85 -12.09 13.63 8.66
C CYS A 85 -12.60 12.22 8.97
N ASP A 86 -13.83 12.17 9.41
CA ASP A 86 -14.62 10.95 9.45
C ASP A 86 -15.45 10.89 8.17
N ILE A 87 -15.14 9.96 7.28
CA ILE A 87 -15.79 9.82 5.98
C ILE A 87 -17.24 9.34 6.05
N PHE A 88 -17.68 8.87 7.21
CA PHE A 88 -19.06 8.44 7.49
C PHE A 88 -19.92 9.58 8.05
N SER A 89 -19.32 10.76 8.29
CA SER A 89 -20.00 11.93 8.85
C SER A 89 -20.05 13.08 7.86
N GLU A 90 -21.26 13.50 7.47
CA GLU A 90 -21.47 14.61 6.52
C GLU A 90 -20.81 15.90 7.02
N SER A 91 -20.93 16.22 8.29
CA SER A 91 -20.31 17.42 8.87
C SER A 91 -18.77 17.43 8.79
N SER A 92 -18.14 16.26 8.90
CA SER A 92 -16.69 16.12 8.72
C SER A 92 -16.23 16.34 7.28
N LEU A 93 -17.10 16.07 6.31
CA LEU A 93 -16.80 16.13 4.89
C LEU A 93 -16.95 17.53 4.29
N LEU A 94 -17.64 18.47 4.94
CA LEU A 94 -17.79 19.84 4.44
C LEU A 94 -16.43 20.50 4.18
N ARG A 95 -15.48 20.32 5.10
CA ARG A 95 -14.12 20.85 4.91
C ARG A 95 -13.39 20.26 3.71
N LEU A 96 -13.65 19.00 3.37
CA LEU A 96 -13.12 18.38 2.15
C LEU A 96 -13.70 19.06 0.92
N ALA A 97 -15.02 19.30 0.90
CA ALA A 97 -15.68 19.99 -0.19
C ALA A 97 -15.11 21.40 -0.42
N ASP A 98 -14.90 22.17 0.64
CA ASP A 98 -14.28 23.50 0.58
C ASP A 98 -12.86 23.43 0.01
N LEU A 99 -12.07 22.41 0.41
CA LEU A 99 -10.71 22.22 -0.10
C LEU A 99 -10.67 21.79 -1.56
N ILE A 100 -11.64 21.04 -2.03
CA ILE A 100 -11.74 20.67 -3.45
C ILE A 100 -12.09 21.92 -4.28
N GLY A 101 -13.10 22.68 -3.84
CA GLY A 101 -13.54 23.88 -4.53
C GLY A 101 -14.05 23.60 -5.94
N THR A 102 -13.43 24.19 -6.95
CA THR A 102 -13.80 24.01 -8.37
C THR A 102 -12.90 23.04 -9.12
N ARG A 103 -11.94 22.40 -8.42
CA ARG A 103 -10.97 21.49 -9.03
C ARG A 103 -11.61 20.14 -9.38
N SER A 104 -11.02 19.47 -10.35
CA SER A 104 -11.24 18.04 -10.55
C SER A 104 -10.46 17.23 -9.50
N VAL A 105 -10.81 15.96 -9.30
CA VAL A 105 -10.19 15.14 -8.26
C VAL A 105 -9.69 13.80 -8.76
N ASN A 106 -8.50 13.41 -8.29
CA ASN A 106 -8.03 12.03 -8.29
C ASN A 106 -8.19 11.45 -6.88
N ILE A 107 -8.79 10.30 -6.75
CA ILE A 107 -9.13 9.71 -5.44
C ILE A 107 -8.38 8.39 -5.25
N TYR A 108 -7.63 8.29 -4.15
CA TYR A 108 -7.03 7.03 -3.69
C TYR A 108 -7.69 6.61 -2.37
N CYS A 109 -8.46 5.53 -2.39
CA CYS A 109 -9.00 4.93 -1.18
C CYS A 109 -8.09 3.80 -0.70
N LEU A 110 -7.37 4.06 0.39
CA LEU A 110 -6.37 3.15 0.98
C LEU A 110 -6.82 2.58 2.33
N LEU A 111 -8.13 2.62 2.60
CA LEU A 111 -8.68 2.17 3.87
C LEU A 111 -8.58 0.63 4.01
N PRO A 112 -8.17 0.13 5.18
CA PRO A 112 -8.26 -1.30 5.46
C PRO A 112 -9.73 -1.71 5.65
N PRO A 113 -10.08 -3.00 5.42
CA PRO A 113 -11.45 -3.49 5.61
C PRO A 113 -12.03 -3.16 7.00
N SER A 114 -11.20 -3.23 8.04
CA SER A 114 -11.61 -2.89 9.41
C SER A 114 -12.07 -1.44 9.61
N ALA A 115 -11.81 -0.55 8.65
CA ALA A 115 -12.29 0.83 8.72
C ALA A 115 -13.78 0.95 8.38
N TYR A 116 -14.38 -0.06 7.75
CA TYR A 116 -15.78 -0.09 7.34
C TYR A 116 -16.72 -0.73 8.38
N GLY A 117 -16.22 -1.05 9.56
CA GLY A 117 -16.98 -1.75 10.61
C GLY A 117 -16.94 -3.28 10.49
N SER A 118 -17.58 -3.97 11.45
CA SER A 118 -17.66 -5.44 11.48
C SER A 118 -18.61 -6.00 10.44
N GLU A 119 -19.65 -5.25 10.09
CA GLU A 119 -20.55 -5.57 8.98
C GLU A 119 -20.40 -4.48 7.91
N VAL A 120 -19.93 -4.90 6.72
CA VAL A 120 -19.88 -4.01 5.56
C VAL A 120 -21.32 -3.73 5.13
N GLY A 121 -21.85 -2.58 5.52
CA GLY A 121 -23.25 -2.20 5.34
C GLY A 121 -23.77 -1.35 6.48
N GLU A 122 -23.20 -1.48 7.71
CA GLU A 122 -23.58 -0.64 8.84
C GLU A 122 -22.98 0.77 8.73
N MET A 123 -21.79 0.92 8.15
CA MET A 123 -21.20 2.24 7.93
C MET A 123 -21.41 2.65 6.47
N SER A 124 -22.45 3.41 6.24
CA SER A 124 -22.79 3.91 4.91
C SER A 124 -21.76 4.92 4.41
N LEU A 125 -21.18 4.68 3.23
CA LEU A 125 -20.37 5.66 2.50
C LEU A 125 -21.22 6.72 1.81
N GLU A 126 -22.55 6.69 1.98
CA GLU A 126 -23.47 7.65 1.37
C GLU A 126 -23.07 9.12 1.61
N PRO A 127 -22.69 9.56 2.84
CA PRO A 127 -22.26 10.93 3.06
C PRO A 127 -21.05 11.31 2.20
N LEU A 128 -20.07 10.41 2.09
CA LEU A 128 -18.90 10.63 1.25
C LEU A 128 -19.25 10.69 -0.23
N PHE A 129 -20.05 9.75 -0.71
CA PHE A 129 -20.46 9.69 -2.12
C PHE A 129 -21.33 10.89 -2.51
N LYS A 130 -22.21 11.33 -1.65
CA LYS A 130 -23.02 12.55 -1.83
C LYS A 130 -22.14 13.78 -2.03
N ILE A 131 -21.08 13.92 -1.24
CA ILE A 131 -20.11 15.02 -1.39
C ILE A 131 -19.32 14.86 -2.69
N LEU A 132 -18.74 13.67 -2.94
CA LEU A 132 -17.88 13.44 -4.11
C LEU A 132 -18.64 13.55 -5.45
N SER A 133 -19.94 13.25 -5.47
CA SER A 133 -20.78 13.40 -6.67
C SER A 133 -20.92 14.84 -7.18
N ASN A 134 -20.56 15.83 -6.36
CA ASN A 134 -20.56 17.23 -6.80
C ASN A 134 -19.30 17.65 -7.54
N PHE A 135 -18.32 16.74 -7.68
CA PHE A 135 -17.02 17.06 -8.28
C PHE A 135 -16.74 16.21 -9.52
N ASP A 136 -15.90 16.76 -10.36
CA ASP A 136 -15.38 16.06 -11.54
C ASP A 136 -14.30 15.06 -11.10
N ILE A 137 -14.59 13.75 -11.19
CA ILE A 137 -13.69 12.68 -10.80
C ILE A 137 -12.89 12.22 -12.03
N ASN A 138 -11.63 12.59 -12.11
CA ASN A 138 -10.73 12.14 -13.19
C ASN A 138 -10.34 10.67 -13.04
N GLY A 139 -10.16 10.20 -11.80
CA GLY A 139 -9.81 8.82 -11.53
C GLY A 139 -10.03 8.43 -10.08
N LEU A 140 -10.33 7.14 -9.88
CA LEU A 140 -10.51 6.56 -8.58
C LEU A 140 -9.82 5.21 -8.50
N VAL A 141 -8.93 5.04 -7.52
CA VAL A 141 -8.25 3.79 -7.19
C VAL A 141 -8.62 3.36 -5.79
N VAL A 142 -9.02 2.10 -5.64
CA VAL A 142 -9.32 1.48 -4.33
C VAL A 142 -8.36 0.33 -4.11
N THR A 143 -7.71 0.30 -2.95
CA THR A 143 -6.90 -0.86 -2.56
C THR A 143 -7.75 -1.94 -1.92
N SER A 144 -7.49 -3.17 -2.31
CA SER A 144 -8.10 -4.40 -1.81
C SER A 144 -6.99 -5.41 -1.49
N SER A 145 -7.32 -6.67 -1.30
CA SER A 145 -6.38 -7.72 -0.94
C SER A 145 -6.55 -8.96 -1.79
N THR A 146 -5.45 -9.68 -2.03
CA THR A 146 -5.49 -11.02 -2.63
C THR A 146 -6.29 -12.03 -1.80
N ALA A 147 -6.69 -11.69 -0.57
CA ALA A 147 -7.56 -12.53 0.25
C ALA A 147 -8.93 -12.83 -0.41
N VAL A 148 -9.39 -12.00 -1.36
CA VAL A 148 -10.62 -12.25 -2.12
C VAL A 148 -10.60 -13.54 -2.93
N TYR A 149 -9.43 -14.12 -3.17
CA TYR A 149 -9.29 -15.38 -3.93
C TYR A 149 -9.35 -16.63 -3.04
N GLY A 150 -9.59 -16.47 -1.73
CA GLY A 150 -9.60 -17.57 -0.77
C GLY A 150 -8.20 -18.13 -0.47
N ASP A 151 -8.18 -19.33 0.14
CA ASP A 151 -6.95 -19.97 0.61
C ASP A 151 -6.75 -21.39 0.00
N GLU A 152 -7.47 -21.74 -1.05
CA GLU A 152 -7.23 -22.97 -1.80
C GLU A 152 -5.89 -22.92 -2.54
N GLU A 153 -5.21 -24.07 -2.60
CA GLU A 153 -3.97 -24.21 -3.33
C GLU A 153 -4.22 -24.20 -4.85
N ARG A 154 -4.08 -23.03 -5.42
CA ARG A 154 -4.19 -22.81 -6.88
C ARG A 154 -3.41 -21.57 -7.30
N GLU A 155 -3.14 -21.48 -8.59
CA GLU A 155 -2.67 -20.22 -9.17
C GLU A 155 -3.85 -19.28 -9.39
N VAL A 156 -3.65 -18.01 -9.08
CA VAL A 156 -4.64 -16.95 -9.29
C VAL A 156 -4.04 -15.76 -10.00
N SER A 157 -4.80 -15.18 -10.91
CA SER A 157 -4.50 -13.92 -11.60
C SER A 157 -5.62 -12.91 -11.34
N ARG A 158 -5.50 -11.71 -11.88
CA ARG A 158 -6.56 -10.68 -11.75
C ARG A 158 -7.91 -11.13 -12.31
N SER A 159 -7.93 -12.05 -13.28
CA SER A 159 -9.16 -12.58 -13.92
C SER A 159 -9.71 -13.83 -13.24
N SER A 160 -9.01 -14.38 -12.25
CA SER A 160 -9.46 -15.57 -11.52
C SER A 160 -10.74 -15.31 -10.73
N CYS A 161 -11.58 -16.35 -10.62
CA CYS A 161 -12.77 -16.32 -9.79
C CYS A 161 -12.40 -16.03 -8.32
N VAL A 162 -13.18 -15.16 -7.69
CA VAL A 162 -13.10 -14.85 -6.28
C VAL A 162 -13.77 -15.93 -5.44
N ASP A 163 -13.38 -16.03 -4.17
CA ASP A 163 -13.95 -16.99 -3.23
C ASP A 163 -14.62 -16.26 -2.06
N THR A 164 -15.93 -16.34 -1.99
CA THR A 164 -16.74 -15.65 -0.98
C THR A 164 -17.02 -16.48 0.26
N ARG A 165 -16.44 -17.68 0.38
CA ARG A 165 -16.69 -18.57 1.51
C ARG A 165 -16.16 -18.06 2.83
N THR A 166 -15.15 -17.18 2.81
CA THR A 166 -14.64 -16.55 4.03
C THR A 166 -15.27 -15.17 4.23
N GLU A 167 -15.60 -14.83 5.46
CA GLU A 167 -16.12 -13.51 5.84
C GLU A 167 -15.21 -12.39 5.34
N ARG A 168 -13.91 -12.56 5.51
CA ARG A 168 -12.92 -11.58 5.03
C ARG A 168 -12.98 -11.35 3.53
N ALA A 169 -13.09 -12.40 2.73
CA ALA A 169 -13.18 -12.27 1.28
C ALA A 169 -14.51 -11.61 0.87
N SER A 170 -15.62 -12.02 1.51
CA SER A 170 -16.93 -11.42 1.29
C SER A 170 -16.93 -9.92 1.60
N SER A 171 -16.41 -9.51 2.76
CA SER A 171 -16.31 -8.09 3.14
C SER A 171 -15.47 -7.28 2.17
N LEU A 172 -14.32 -7.80 1.74
CA LEU A 172 -13.47 -7.14 0.74
C LEU A 172 -14.22 -6.93 -0.59
N LEU A 173 -14.94 -7.95 -1.07
CA LEU A 173 -15.70 -7.86 -2.32
C LEU A 173 -16.86 -6.88 -2.22
N GLN A 174 -17.53 -6.82 -1.07
CA GLN A 174 -18.57 -5.81 -0.83
C GLN A 174 -17.98 -4.40 -0.94
N ILE A 175 -16.81 -4.14 -0.34
CA ILE A 175 -16.12 -2.86 -0.45
C ILE A 175 -15.78 -2.54 -1.90
N GLU A 176 -15.17 -3.49 -2.64
CA GLU A 176 -14.88 -3.32 -4.06
C GLU A 176 -16.13 -2.93 -4.86
N ASN A 177 -17.24 -3.65 -4.61
CA ASN A 177 -18.51 -3.43 -5.32
C ASN A 177 -19.15 -2.08 -4.99
N VAL A 178 -19.14 -1.64 -3.73
CA VAL A 178 -19.68 -0.34 -3.32
C VAL A 178 -18.96 0.80 -4.05
N TRP A 179 -17.63 0.77 -4.11
CA TRP A 179 -16.85 1.79 -4.81
C TRP A 179 -17.06 1.75 -6.33
N ARG A 180 -17.18 0.56 -6.91
CA ARG A 180 -17.44 0.40 -8.36
C ARG A 180 -18.86 0.79 -8.75
N SER A 181 -19.83 0.64 -7.84
CA SER A 181 -21.21 1.11 -8.04
C SER A 181 -21.28 2.64 -7.97
N PHE A 182 -20.46 3.27 -7.12
CA PHE A 182 -20.36 4.73 -7.05
C PHE A 182 -19.69 5.31 -8.32
N TYR A 183 -18.59 4.75 -8.76
CA TYR A 183 -17.87 5.22 -9.94
C TYR A 183 -17.43 4.03 -10.80
N SER A 184 -18.08 3.84 -11.95
CA SER A 184 -17.90 2.65 -12.80
C SER A 184 -16.47 2.49 -13.33
N ALA A 185 -15.71 3.60 -13.45
CA ALA A 185 -14.31 3.59 -13.85
C ALA A 185 -13.33 3.31 -12.69
N THR A 186 -13.85 2.95 -11.50
CA THR A 186 -13.01 2.60 -10.35
C THR A 186 -12.04 1.47 -10.67
N ARG A 187 -10.76 1.72 -10.41
CA ARG A 187 -9.70 0.72 -10.52
C ARG A 187 -9.47 0.09 -9.16
N VAL A 188 -9.49 -1.25 -9.11
CA VAL A 188 -9.28 -2.01 -7.87
C VAL A 188 -7.91 -2.64 -7.88
N VAL A 189 -7.10 -2.39 -6.85
CA VAL A 189 -5.76 -2.94 -6.70
C VAL A 189 -5.75 -3.94 -5.54
N ARG A 190 -5.75 -5.24 -5.86
CA ARG A 190 -5.68 -6.35 -4.91
C ARG A 190 -4.22 -6.62 -4.55
N LEU A 191 -3.79 -6.15 -3.40
CA LEU A 191 -2.41 -6.23 -2.94
C LEU A 191 -2.14 -7.56 -2.22
N ALA A 192 -0.97 -8.13 -2.46
CA ALA A 192 -0.40 -9.23 -1.69
C ALA A 192 0.07 -8.76 -0.30
N GLY A 193 0.78 -9.59 0.44
CA GLY A 193 1.30 -9.27 1.75
C GLY A 193 2.30 -8.11 1.70
N LEU A 194 1.91 -6.96 2.26
CA LEU A 194 2.75 -5.75 2.29
C LEU A 194 3.87 -5.89 3.33
N TYR A 195 5.11 -5.70 2.91
CA TYR A 195 6.26 -5.61 3.79
C TYR A 195 7.20 -4.48 3.35
N GLY A 196 8.14 -4.09 4.21
CA GLY A 196 9.10 -3.03 3.90
C GLY A 196 9.67 -2.38 5.16
N PRO A 197 10.21 -1.15 5.08
CA PRO A 197 10.72 -0.43 6.24
C PRO A 197 9.69 -0.37 7.37
N GLU A 198 10.12 -0.65 8.60
CA GLU A 198 9.28 -0.64 9.82
C GLU A 198 8.16 -1.70 9.86
N ARG A 199 7.99 -2.52 8.80
CA ARG A 199 6.98 -3.56 8.72
C ARG A 199 7.52 -4.83 8.08
N ILE A 200 8.07 -5.72 8.89
CA ILE A 200 8.51 -7.06 8.49
C ILE A 200 7.49 -8.07 8.99
N ILE A 201 6.87 -8.81 8.07
CA ILE A 201 5.83 -9.80 8.39
C ILE A 201 6.42 -10.86 9.32
N GLY A 202 5.75 -11.14 10.43
CA GLY A 202 6.12 -12.20 11.36
C GLY A 202 7.36 -11.95 12.22
N ARG A 203 8.00 -10.76 12.14
CA ARG A 203 9.20 -10.45 12.92
C ARG A 203 8.98 -10.61 14.41
N THR A 204 7.92 -10.05 14.95
CA THR A 204 7.58 -10.14 16.39
C THR A 204 7.36 -11.58 16.81
N THR A 205 6.66 -12.36 16.00
CA THR A 205 6.39 -13.79 16.27
C THR A 205 7.68 -14.60 16.32
N VAL A 206 8.61 -14.35 15.39
CA VAL A 206 9.92 -15.03 15.39
C VAL A 206 10.75 -14.62 16.61
N GLN A 207 10.75 -13.34 16.98
CA GLN A 207 11.46 -12.82 18.15
C GLN A 207 10.89 -13.30 19.48
N SER A 208 9.55 -13.41 19.60
CA SER A 208 8.88 -13.93 20.81
C SER A 208 8.95 -15.43 20.94
N LYS A 209 9.47 -16.15 19.94
CA LYS A 209 9.54 -17.62 19.89
C LYS A 209 8.17 -18.29 20.03
N GLU A 210 7.11 -17.62 19.62
CA GLU A 210 5.75 -18.14 19.60
C GLU A 210 5.53 -19.07 18.40
N TYR A 211 4.45 -19.84 18.48
CA TYR A 211 3.99 -20.63 17.34
C TYR A 211 3.49 -19.71 16.23
N ILE A 212 3.87 -20.06 15.00
CA ILE A 212 3.41 -19.37 13.81
C ILE A 212 2.04 -19.91 13.43
N ARG A 213 1.03 -19.07 13.47
CA ARG A 213 -0.34 -19.46 13.10
C ARG A 213 -0.43 -19.94 11.66
N GLY A 214 -1.18 -21.02 11.45
CA GLY A 214 -1.37 -21.65 10.15
C GLY A 214 -0.25 -22.60 9.77
N SER A 215 -0.14 -22.93 8.49
CA SER A 215 0.78 -23.97 7.98
C SER A 215 2.07 -23.40 7.37
N GLY A 216 3.19 -24.09 7.62
CA GLY A 216 4.48 -23.82 6.98
C GLY A 216 4.50 -24.15 5.49
N SER A 217 3.75 -25.16 5.06
CA SER A 217 3.61 -25.57 3.67
C SER A 217 2.57 -24.76 2.87
N ALA A 218 1.96 -23.75 3.47
CA ALA A 218 1.10 -22.82 2.72
C ALA A 218 1.92 -21.79 1.94
N TRP A 219 1.38 -21.36 0.80
CA TRP A 219 1.99 -20.34 -0.02
C TRP A 219 1.84 -18.94 0.59
N LEU A 220 2.90 -18.17 0.53
CA LEU A 220 2.96 -16.75 0.89
C LEU A 220 3.24 -15.94 -0.37
N ASN A 221 2.45 -14.87 -0.56
CA ASN A 221 2.64 -13.91 -1.64
C ASN A 221 2.96 -12.57 -1.02
N LEU A 222 3.99 -11.92 -1.52
CA LEU A 222 4.52 -10.69 -0.96
C LEU A 222 4.52 -9.58 -2.01
N VAL A 223 4.56 -8.34 -1.55
CA VAL A 223 4.93 -7.18 -2.34
C VAL A 223 5.58 -6.15 -1.42
N ARG A 224 6.71 -5.61 -1.82
CA ARG A 224 7.36 -4.56 -1.08
C ARG A 224 6.56 -3.27 -1.17
N ILE A 225 6.52 -2.51 -0.09
CA ILE A 225 5.64 -1.34 0.04
C ILE A 225 5.93 -0.27 -1.02
N GLU A 226 7.20 -0.10 -1.42
CA GLU A 226 7.60 0.81 -2.47
C GLU A 226 7.02 0.41 -3.83
N ASP A 227 7.07 -0.89 -4.16
CA ASP A 227 6.48 -1.43 -5.38
C ASP A 227 4.94 -1.37 -5.34
N ALA A 228 4.34 -1.63 -4.19
CA ALA A 228 2.89 -1.49 -4.01
C ALA A 228 2.43 -0.04 -4.23
N ALA A 229 3.16 0.94 -3.69
CA ALA A 229 2.86 2.36 -3.88
C ALA A 229 3.02 2.76 -5.35
N LEU A 230 4.10 2.32 -6.00
CA LEU A 230 4.33 2.54 -7.43
C LEU A 230 3.21 1.95 -8.27
N ALA A 231 2.80 0.71 -7.99
CA ALA A 231 1.71 0.05 -8.71
C ALA A 231 0.37 0.78 -8.55
N VAL A 232 0.04 1.21 -7.33
CA VAL A 232 -1.18 1.99 -7.04
C VAL A 232 -1.16 3.32 -7.81
N HIS A 233 -0.03 4.00 -7.83
CA HIS A 233 0.12 5.24 -8.60
C HIS A 233 0.03 4.99 -10.10
N ALA A 234 0.76 4.04 -10.65
CA ALA A 234 0.74 3.70 -12.07
C ALA A 234 -0.67 3.22 -12.52
N THR A 235 -1.41 2.53 -11.64
CA THR A 235 -2.80 2.15 -11.90
C THR A 235 -3.69 3.38 -12.12
N MET A 236 -3.51 4.46 -11.37
CA MET A 236 -4.25 5.72 -11.58
C MET A 236 -4.00 6.28 -12.98
N LEU A 237 -2.77 6.18 -13.46
CA LEU A 237 -2.33 6.74 -14.75
C LEU A 237 -2.63 5.81 -15.93
N SER A 238 -3.00 4.55 -15.68
CA SER A 238 -3.23 3.56 -16.73
C SER A 238 -4.47 3.90 -17.58
N GLU A 239 -4.41 3.59 -18.87
CA GLU A 239 -5.55 3.69 -19.81
C GLU A 239 -6.58 2.55 -19.64
N SER A 240 -6.60 1.93 -18.48
CA SER A 240 -7.45 0.76 -18.19
C SER A 240 -8.47 1.05 -17.09
N PRO A 241 -9.45 1.95 -17.32
CA PRO A 241 -10.46 2.27 -16.30
C PRO A 241 -11.34 1.06 -15.98
N GLY A 242 -11.83 1.00 -14.76
CA GLY A 242 -12.76 -0.05 -14.30
C GLY A 242 -12.14 -1.44 -14.14
N LYS A 243 -10.81 -1.59 -14.31
CA LYS A 243 -10.13 -2.88 -14.23
C LYS A 243 -9.69 -3.22 -12.81
N ILE A 244 -9.51 -4.52 -12.61
CA ILE A 244 -8.92 -5.10 -11.40
C ILE A 244 -7.45 -5.41 -11.70
N PHE A 245 -6.58 -5.11 -10.74
CA PHE A 245 -5.15 -5.40 -10.77
C PHE A 245 -4.79 -6.27 -9.57
N LEU A 246 -4.05 -7.35 -9.80
CA LEU A 246 -3.44 -8.17 -8.76
C LEU A 246 -1.97 -7.80 -8.69
N ILE A 247 -1.49 -7.36 -7.53
CA ILE A 247 -0.12 -6.88 -7.35
C ILE A 247 0.60 -7.71 -6.28
N SER A 248 1.64 -8.40 -6.71
CA SER A 248 2.63 -9.13 -5.90
C SER A 248 4.01 -8.95 -6.52
N ASP A 249 5.06 -9.42 -5.86
CA ASP A 249 6.42 -9.48 -6.41
C ASP A 249 6.57 -10.51 -7.55
N GLY A 250 5.55 -11.35 -7.76
CA GLY A 250 5.53 -12.39 -8.79
C GLY A 250 6.21 -13.70 -8.37
N ASN A 251 6.73 -13.79 -7.15
CA ASN A 251 7.47 -14.94 -6.63
C ASN A 251 6.79 -15.54 -5.39
N PRO A 252 5.74 -16.36 -5.55
CA PRO A 252 5.15 -17.08 -4.43
C PRO A 252 6.17 -17.99 -3.75
N ILE A 253 6.20 -17.99 -2.43
CA ILE A 253 7.15 -18.75 -1.61
C ILE A 253 6.43 -19.58 -0.56
N MET A 254 7.07 -20.65 -0.07
CA MET A 254 6.58 -21.38 1.09
C MET A 254 6.72 -20.51 2.34
N ARG A 255 5.72 -20.57 3.22
CA ARG A 255 5.80 -19.84 4.51
C ARG A 255 6.96 -20.31 5.35
N SER A 256 7.26 -21.63 5.37
CA SER A 256 8.45 -22.18 6.02
C SER A 256 9.72 -21.47 5.56
N ASP A 257 9.96 -21.38 4.25
CA ASP A 257 11.17 -20.79 3.68
C ASP A 257 11.33 -19.30 4.07
N TYR A 258 10.19 -18.57 4.10
CA TYR A 258 10.19 -17.18 4.54
C TYR A 258 10.56 -17.05 6.03
N TYR A 259 9.94 -17.84 6.88
CA TYR A 259 10.15 -17.75 8.33
C TYR A 259 11.51 -18.30 8.75
N ASP A 260 12.01 -19.34 8.09
CA ASP A 260 13.37 -19.87 8.32
C ASP A 260 14.43 -18.83 7.95
N TYR A 261 14.24 -18.15 6.82
CA TYR A 261 15.15 -17.09 6.41
C TYR A 261 15.05 -15.88 7.36
N LEU A 262 13.86 -15.45 7.75
CA LEU A 262 13.67 -14.37 8.73
C LEU A 262 14.31 -14.72 10.09
N HIS A 263 14.16 -15.97 10.53
CA HIS A 263 14.80 -16.46 11.74
C HIS A 263 16.33 -16.39 11.66
N SER A 264 16.90 -16.78 10.52
CA SER A 264 18.35 -16.70 10.33
C SER A 264 18.89 -15.28 10.43
N LEU A 265 18.14 -14.29 9.95
CA LEU A 265 18.50 -12.86 10.03
C LEU A 265 18.35 -12.25 11.43
N THR A 266 17.50 -12.82 12.27
CA THR A 266 17.24 -12.28 13.62
C THR A 266 18.16 -12.87 14.68
N ASN A 267 18.83 -13.98 14.41
CA ASN A 267 19.65 -14.75 15.36
C ASN A 267 21.17 -14.70 15.05
N GLU A 268 21.65 -13.67 14.37
CA GLU A 268 23.10 -13.44 14.17
C GLU A 268 23.87 -13.23 15.50
N SER A 269 23.20 -13.00 16.65
CA SER A 269 23.80 -13.00 17.97
C SER A 269 23.58 -14.34 18.68
N GLU A 270 24.59 -14.93 19.25
CA GLU A 270 24.87 -16.19 19.98
C GLU A 270 23.73 -16.98 20.68
N ASN A 271 22.49 -16.56 20.58
CA ASN A 271 21.30 -17.26 21.05
C ASN A 271 20.51 -17.82 19.87
N ALA A 272 21.05 -18.82 19.20
CA ALA A 272 20.32 -19.61 18.20
C ALA A 272 18.98 -20.06 18.80
N GLY A 273 17.93 -19.30 18.52
CA GLY A 273 16.59 -19.58 18.96
C GLY A 273 16.06 -20.86 18.33
N ARG A 274 14.99 -21.39 18.92
CA ARG A 274 14.30 -22.56 18.38
C ARG A 274 13.81 -22.27 16.95
N THR A 275 14.00 -23.20 16.02
CA THR A 275 13.42 -23.15 14.67
C THR A 275 11.92 -22.80 14.72
N PRO A 276 11.43 -21.95 13.83
CA PRO A 276 10.01 -21.60 13.78
C PRO A 276 9.11 -22.83 13.73
N VAL A 277 8.10 -22.88 14.58
CA VAL A 277 7.14 -24.01 14.64
C VAL A 277 5.78 -23.51 14.21
N PHE A 278 5.17 -24.22 13.27
CA PHE A 278 3.83 -23.93 12.78
C PHE A 278 2.76 -24.73 13.55
N GLU A 279 1.59 -24.12 13.73
CA GLU A 279 0.46 -24.78 14.41
C GLU A 279 -0.16 -25.92 13.59
N GLN A 280 -0.03 -25.84 12.26
CA GLN A 280 -0.67 -26.78 11.33
C GLN A 280 0.31 -27.23 10.24
N ASN A 281 0.07 -28.43 9.71
CA ASN A 281 0.83 -29.03 8.61
C ASN A 281 -0.07 -29.26 7.37
N SER A 282 -1.08 -28.42 7.14
CA SER A 282 -1.94 -28.52 5.97
C SER A 282 -1.34 -27.75 4.79
N THR A 283 -1.39 -28.33 3.61
CA THR A 283 -1.13 -27.61 2.36
C THR A 283 -2.21 -26.56 2.12
N GLY A 284 -1.90 -25.50 1.43
CA GLY A 284 -2.88 -24.47 1.11
C GLY A 284 -2.25 -23.18 0.64
N GLY A 285 -3.14 -22.20 0.43
CA GLY A 285 -2.74 -20.89 -0.05
C GLY A 285 -2.59 -20.84 -1.57
N LYS A 286 -2.94 -19.70 -2.09
CA LYS A 286 -2.85 -19.41 -3.53
C LYS A 286 -1.46 -18.97 -3.93
N ARG A 287 -1.11 -19.18 -5.20
CA ARG A 287 0.05 -18.56 -5.85
C ARG A 287 -0.44 -17.42 -6.74
N CYS A 288 -0.02 -16.19 -6.43
CA CYS A 288 -0.43 -15.00 -7.18
C CYS A 288 0.45 -14.80 -8.43
N ASN A 289 -0.17 -14.86 -9.59
CA ASN A 289 0.44 -14.46 -10.86
C ASN A 289 0.02 -13.02 -11.17
N SER A 290 0.93 -12.08 -10.95
CA SER A 290 0.70 -10.64 -11.12
C SER A 290 1.27 -10.06 -12.42
N LEU A 291 1.88 -10.87 -13.27
CA LEU A 291 2.59 -10.43 -14.48
C LEU A 291 1.71 -9.57 -15.40
N ASP A 292 0.51 -10.04 -15.70
CA ASP A 292 -0.46 -9.33 -16.53
C ASP A 292 -0.85 -7.96 -15.93
N SER A 293 -0.99 -7.86 -14.62
CA SER A 293 -1.29 -6.59 -13.96
C SER A 293 -0.13 -5.60 -14.08
N TRP A 294 1.10 -6.06 -13.89
CA TRP A 294 2.29 -5.24 -14.05
C TRP A 294 2.47 -4.76 -15.50
N GLN A 295 2.23 -5.63 -16.47
CA GLN A 295 2.25 -5.27 -17.89
C GLN A 295 1.20 -4.21 -18.23
N CYS A 296 -0.02 -4.33 -17.67
CA CYS A 296 -1.10 -3.36 -17.89
C CYS A 296 -0.80 -1.94 -17.37
N ILE A 297 0.08 -1.81 -16.41
CA ILE A 297 0.51 -0.51 -15.87
C ILE A 297 1.90 -0.10 -16.37
N ASP A 298 2.46 -0.84 -17.31
CA ASP A 298 3.80 -0.62 -17.90
C ASP A 298 4.89 -0.49 -16.82
N ARG A 299 4.90 -1.41 -15.87
CA ARG A 299 5.86 -1.48 -14.76
C ARG A 299 6.21 -2.93 -14.45
N MET A 300 7.25 -3.09 -13.66
CA MET A 300 7.66 -4.36 -13.06
C MET A 300 8.08 -4.10 -11.61
N PRO A 301 8.02 -5.11 -10.72
CA PRO A 301 8.50 -4.94 -9.35
C PRO A 301 10.01 -4.69 -9.34
N SER A 302 10.42 -3.69 -8.56
CA SER A 302 11.85 -3.37 -8.34
C SER A 302 12.48 -4.29 -7.30
N PHE A 303 11.65 -4.93 -6.46
CA PHE A 303 12.07 -5.83 -5.38
C PHE A 303 11.44 -7.21 -5.52
N PRO A 304 11.80 -7.98 -6.56
CA PRO A 304 11.20 -9.28 -6.81
C PRO A 304 11.72 -10.37 -5.86
N ASP A 305 12.88 -10.15 -5.21
CA ASP A 305 13.48 -11.09 -4.27
C ASP A 305 13.32 -10.62 -2.83
N TYR A 306 12.52 -11.38 -2.07
CA TYR A 306 12.28 -11.08 -0.66
C TYR A 306 13.54 -11.25 0.21
N LYS A 307 14.46 -12.16 -0.14
CA LYS A 307 15.68 -12.41 0.66
C LYS A 307 16.59 -11.20 0.64
N THR A 308 16.91 -10.71 -0.55
CA THR A 308 17.69 -9.48 -0.72
C THR A 308 17.03 -8.29 -0.03
N SER A 309 15.69 -8.19 -0.18
CA SER A 309 14.91 -7.11 0.45
C SER A 309 14.95 -7.18 1.97
N LEU A 310 14.70 -8.35 2.58
CA LEU A 310 14.74 -8.52 4.04
C LEU A 310 16.13 -8.28 4.62
N TYR A 311 17.16 -8.80 3.97
CA TYR A 311 18.54 -8.57 4.40
C TYR A 311 18.88 -7.09 4.46
N GLY A 312 18.52 -6.33 3.41
CA GLY A 312 18.72 -4.88 3.37
C GLY A 312 17.95 -4.15 4.47
N LEU A 313 16.69 -4.52 4.70
CA LEU A 313 15.85 -3.94 5.74
C LEU A 313 16.38 -4.21 7.15
N MET A 314 16.85 -5.42 7.42
CA MET A 314 17.41 -5.79 8.72
C MET A 314 18.71 -5.05 9.00
N LYS A 315 19.63 -4.96 8.03
CA LYS A 315 20.88 -4.20 8.17
C LYS A 315 20.64 -2.72 8.45
N GLN A 316 19.71 -2.08 7.74
CA GLN A 316 19.38 -0.67 7.98
C GLN A 316 18.89 -0.41 9.41
N GLN A 317 18.14 -1.36 9.98
CA GLN A 317 17.66 -1.20 11.36
C GLN A 317 18.77 -1.35 12.39
N THR A 318 19.73 -2.27 12.21
CA THR A 318 20.88 -2.44 13.10
C THR A 318 21.74 -1.16 13.14
N ILE A 319 22.04 -0.59 11.96
CA ILE A 319 22.81 0.66 11.87
C ILE A 319 22.09 1.83 12.58
N ASN A 320 20.77 1.87 12.52
CA ASN A 320 20.00 2.94 13.18
C ASN A 320 20.00 2.80 14.72
N ILE A 321 19.98 1.58 15.24
CA ILE A 321 20.06 1.31 16.69
C ILE A 321 21.44 1.70 17.21
N GLU A 322 22.52 1.27 16.58
CA GLU A 322 23.90 1.59 16.98
C GLU A 322 24.19 3.10 16.99
N ARG A 323 23.52 3.87 16.13
CA ARG A 323 23.66 5.34 16.10
C ARG A 323 22.93 6.04 17.24
N VAL A 324 21.79 5.52 17.65
CA VAL A 324 21.01 6.09 18.79
C VAL A 324 21.73 5.81 20.11
N ASP A 325 22.35 4.63 20.25
CA ASP A 325 23.08 4.23 21.45
C ASP A 325 24.50 4.85 21.51
N GLY A 326 25.05 5.30 20.39
CA GLY A 326 26.36 5.97 20.31
C GLY A 326 26.33 7.49 20.56
N ASP A 327 25.16 8.12 20.52
CA ASP A 327 24.94 9.56 20.78
C ASP A 327 24.39 9.81 22.22
N ALA A 328 24.30 8.80 23.06
CA ALA A 328 23.90 8.89 24.47
C ALA A 328 25.14 8.79 25.40
#